data_88d89cb90ef2ad07eaeaaf11aaa1d2be
#
_entry.id   88d89cb90ef2ad07eaeaaf11aaa1d2be
#
_cell.length_a   1.000
_cell.length_b   1.000
_cell.length_c   1.000
_cell.angle_alpha   90.00
_cell.angle_beta   90.00
_cell.angle_gamma   90.00
#
_symmetry.space_group_name_H-M   'P 1'
#
loop_
_entity.id
_entity.type
_entity.pdbx_description
1 polymer ?
#
loop_
_entity_poly.entity_id
_entity_poly.type
_entity_poly.pdbx_seq_one_letter_code
_entity_poly.pdbx_strand_id
1 'polypeptide(L)'
;MLKLSLKAVAGLVLALAGIVCLTSARHAEARQQYYGWWIATYPSVAEKNEVKKSVRCNVCHVGATKKNRNDYGKAIAKALDGKQNVRVKAKFEDALKTAAKEKNADGKTFGDLLDANELPSK
;
A
#
# COMPACT_ATOMS: atom_id res chain seq x y z
N MET A 1 27.16 42.94 15.09
CA MET A 1 27.05 42.00 13.96
C MET A 1 27.45 40.62 14.45
N LEU A 2 26.53 39.69 14.42
CA LEU A 2 26.80 38.30 14.80
C LEU A 2 27.54 37.62 13.64
N LYS A 3 28.82 37.32 13.80
CA LYS A 3 29.57 36.48 12.85
C LYS A 3 29.20 35.00 13.10
N LEU A 4 28.19 34.50 12.40
CA LEU A 4 27.92 33.06 12.42
C LEU A 4 29.08 32.33 11.77
N SER A 5 29.75 31.47 12.50
CA SER A 5 30.88 30.68 12.02
C SER A 5 30.38 29.71 10.94
N LEU A 6 31.05 29.65 9.81
CA LEU A 6 30.75 28.76 8.68
C LEU A 6 30.60 27.29 9.11
N LYS A 7 31.33 26.90 10.17
CA LYS A 7 31.25 25.56 10.78
C LYS A 7 29.91 25.29 11.46
N ALA A 8 29.27 26.30 12.07
CA ALA A 8 27.96 26.16 12.71
C ALA A 8 26.82 25.97 11.67
N VAL A 9 26.92 26.66 10.53
CA VAL A 9 25.97 26.55 9.43
C VAL A 9 26.05 25.16 8.78
N ALA A 10 27.29 24.66 8.56
CA ALA A 10 27.48 23.32 7.98
C ALA A 10 26.90 22.19 8.87
N GLY A 11 27.05 22.30 10.20
CA GLY A 11 26.50 21.35 11.15
C GLY A 11 24.96 21.33 11.16
N LEU A 12 24.33 22.49 11.04
CA LEU A 12 22.86 22.61 11.00
C LEU A 12 22.26 22.00 9.73
N VAL A 13 22.91 22.18 8.58
CA VAL A 13 22.44 21.62 7.30
C VAL A 13 22.53 20.09 7.31
N LEU A 14 23.60 19.50 7.87
CA LEU A 14 23.73 18.06 7.99
C LEU A 14 22.68 17.44 8.93
N ALA A 15 22.37 18.12 10.04
CA ALA A 15 21.34 17.66 10.97
C ALA A 15 19.92 17.65 10.34
N LEU A 16 19.59 18.68 9.55
CA LEU A 16 18.31 18.77 8.84
C LEU A 16 18.20 17.71 7.72
N ALA A 17 19.28 17.43 6.99
CA ALA A 17 19.29 16.38 5.97
C ALA A 17 19.08 14.99 6.57
N GLY A 18 19.65 14.71 7.74
CA GLY A 18 19.45 13.45 8.46
C GLY A 18 18.00 13.20 8.88
N ILE A 19 17.29 14.25 9.34
CA ILE A 19 15.89 14.17 9.76
C ILE A 19 14.97 13.85 8.56
N VAL A 20 15.21 14.43 7.40
CA VAL A 20 14.44 14.19 6.17
C VAL A 20 14.60 12.74 5.70
N CYS A 21 15.77 12.14 5.78
CA CYS A 21 16.01 10.75 5.40
C CYS A 21 15.28 9.76 6.32
N LEU A 22 15.18 10.04 7.62
CA LEU A 22 14.48 9.17 8.59
C LEU A 22 12.97 9.16 8.40
N THR A 23 12.37 10.27 7.96
CA THR A 23 10.93 10.34 7.71
C THR A 23 10.53 9.62 6.41
N SER A 24 11.40 9.59 5.41
CA SER A 24 11.15 8.90 4.13
C SER A 24 11.14 7.36 4.27
N ALA A 25 11.94 6.80 5.16
CA ALA A 25 12.01 5.36 5.39
C ALA A 25 10.70 4.79 5.97
N ARG A 26 9.98 5.54 6.80
CA ARG A 26 8.73 5.09 7.43
C ARG A 26 7.57 4.91 6.44
N HIS A 27 7.55 5.66 5.35
CA HIS A 27 6.51 5.53 4.30
C HIS A 27 6.67 4.26 3.45
N ALA A 28 7.88 3.76 3.27
CA ALA A 28 8.14 2.54 2.50
C ALA A 28 7.71 1.27 3.27
N GLU A 29 7.88 1.24 4.58
CA GLU A 29 7.52 0.10 5.45
C GLU A 29 6.00 -0.17 5.48
N ALA A 30 5.17 0.86 5.56
CA ALA A 30 3.72 0.70 5.64
C ALA A 30 3.11 0.07 4.37
N ARG A 31 3.74 0.23 3.20
CA ARG A 31 3.26 -0.31 1.92
C ARG A 31 3.57 -1.80 1.75
N GLN A 32 4.70 -2.27 2.24
CA GLN A 32 5.05 -3.70 2.25
C GLN A 32 4.16 -4.49 3.21
N GLN A 33 3.71 -3.88 4.28
CA GLN A 33 2.82 -4.46 5.27
C GLN A 33 1.46 -4.84 4.66
N TYR A 34 0.84 -3.98 3.87
CA TYR A 34 -0.44 -4.25 3.21
C TYR A 34 -0.34 -5.43 2.24
N TYR A 35 0.73 -5.52 1.50
CA TYR A 35 1.00 -6.64 0.61
C TYR A 35 1.12 -7.97 1.38
N GLY A 36 1.87 -7.98 2.48
CA GLY A 36 2.01 -9.16 3.34
C GLY A 36 0.68 -9.57 3.98
N TRP A 37 -0.10 -8.63 4.46
CA TRP A 37 -1.41 -8.90 5.05
C TRP A 37 -2.42 -9.40 4.02
N TRP A 38 -2.39 -8.85 2.81
CA TRP A 38 -3.25 -9.31 1.73
C TRP A 38 -2.97 -10.77 1.37
N ILE A 39 -1.70 -11.14 1.20
CA ILE A 39 -1.29 -12.53 0.93
C ILE A 39 -1.70 -13.47 2.08
N ALA A 40 -1.56 -13.02 3.32
CA ALA A 40 -1.97 -13.80 4.47
C ALA A 40 -3.49 -13.99 4.55
N THR A 41 -4.28 -13.03 4.05
CA THR A 41 -5.74 -13.11 4.02
C THR A 41 -6.25 -13.98 2.87
N TYR A 42 -5.57 -13.94 1.71
CA TYR A 42 -5.95 -14.68 0.50
C TYR A 42 -4.82 -15.58 -0.02
N PRO A 43 -4.36 -16.58 0.76
CA PRO A 43 -3.20 -17.38 0.38
C PRO A 43 -3.43 -18.21 -0.89
N SER A 44 -4.62 -18.78 -1.09
CA SER A 44 -4.96 -19.56 -2.28
C SER A 44 -4.99 -18.72 -3.56
N VAL A 45 -5.53 -17.51 -3.48
CA VAL A 45 -5.51 -16.56 -4.61
C VAL A 45 -4.07 -16.16 -4.94
N ALA A 46 -3.28 -15.89 -3.91
CA ALA A 46 -1.88 -15.49 -4.08
C ALA A 46 -1.03 -16.57 -4.72
N GLU A 47 -1.25 -17.84 -4.35
CA GLU A 47 -0.53 -18.98 -4.90
C GLU A 47 -0.92 -19.27 -6.35
N LYS A 48 -2.23 -19.44 -6.60
CA LYS A 48 -2.76 -19.74 -7.95
C LYS A 48 -2.35 -18.71 -9.00
N ASN A 49 -2.28 -17.44 -8.63
CA ASN A 49 -1.98 -16.34 -9.54
C ASN A 49 -0.51 -15.89 -9.46
N GLU A 50 0.36 -16.66 -8.83
CA GLU A 50 1.80 -16.34 -8.68
C GLU A 50 2.06 -14.91 -8.18
N VAL A 51 1.22 -14.42 -7.25
CA VAL A 51 1.26 -13.03 -6.79
C VAL A 51 2.63 -12.63 -6.26
N LYS A 52 3.30 -13.53 -5.54
CA LYS A 52 4.64 -13.27 -5.00
C LYS A 52 5.71 -13.10 -6.08
N LYS A 53 5.53 -13.70 -7.25
CA LYS A 53 6.53 -13.69 -8.33
C LYS A 53 6.28 -12.60 -9.35
N SER A 54 5.05 -12.48 -9.85
CA SER A 54 4.73 -11.65 -11.02
C SER A 54 3.82 -10.46 -10.72
N VAL A 55 2.70 -10.66 -10.05
CA VAL A 55 1.68 -9.62 -9.83
C VAL A 55 2.09 -8.62 -8.76
N ARG A 56 2.56 -9.13 -7.62
CA ARG A 56 3.05 -8.32 -6.49
C ARG A 56 2.08 -7.18 -6.11
N CYS A 57 2.57 -5.95 -6.09
CA CYS A 57 1.77 -4.77 -5.73
C CYS A 57 0.67 -4.44 -6.75
N ASN A 58 0.69 -5.03 -7.94
CA ASN A 58 -0.31 -4.81 -8.98
C ASN A 58 -1.66 -5.50 -8.69
N VAL A 59 -1.78 -6.23 -7.60
CA VAL A 59 -3.09 -6.62 -7.05
C VAL A 59 -3.96 -5.37 -6.80
N CYS A 60 -3.37 -4.29 -6.30
CA CYS A 60 -4.05 -3.04 -5.94
C CYS A 60 -3.62 -1.82 -6.77
N HIS A 61 -2.51 -1.91 -7.47
CA HIS A 61 -1.91 -0.79 -8.20
C HIS A 61 -1.82 -1.05 -9.69
N VAL A 62 -1.71 0.04 -10.47
CA VAL A 62 -1.50 0.03 -11.91
C VAL A 62 -0.14 0.64 -12.23
N GLY A 63 0.58 0.01 -13.17
CA GLY A 63 1.84 0.51 -13.68
C GLY A 63 3.05 0.25 -12.76
N ALA A 64 4.24 0.60 -13.27
CA ALA A 64 5.50 0.33 -12.59
C ALA A 64 5.72 1.21 -11.34
N THR A 65 5.23 2.45 -11.35
CA THR A 65 5.48 3.43 -10.28
C THR A 65 4.62 3.24 -9.04
N LYS A 66 3.57 2.42 -9.09
CA LYS A 66 2.61 2.18 -8.00
C LYS A 66 1.89 3.45 -7.49
N LYS A 67 1.90 4.54 -8.27
CA LYS A 67 1.22 5.79 -7.93
C LYS A 67 -0.30 5.67 -8.08
N ASN A 68 -0.75 4.94 -9.10
CA ASN A 68 -2.15 4.77 -9.40
C ASN A 68 -2.68 3.46 -8.81
N ARG A 69 -3.91 3.48 -8.36
CA ARG A 69 -4.64 2.29 -7.90
C ARG A 69 -5.56 1.79 -9.01
N ASN A 70 -5.67 0.47 -9.14
CA ASN A 70 -6.76 -0.15 -9.88
C ASN A 70 -8.09 -0.04 -9.10
N ASP A 71 -9.18 -0.51 -9.65
CA ASP A 71 -10.50 -0.36 -9.01
C ASP A 71 -10.58 -1.09 -7.66
N TYR A 72 -9.95 -2.24 -7.52
CA TYR A 72 -9.85 -2.93 -6.23
C TYR A 72 -9.05 -2.12 -5.20
N GLY A 73 -7.92 -1.57 -5.60
CA GLY A 73 -7.11 -0.70 -4.73
C GLY A 73 -7.85 0.58 -4.33
N LYS A 74 -8.70 1.14 -5.20
CA LYS A 74 -9.58 2.27 -4.88
C LYS A 74 -10.65 1.87 -3.87
N ALA A 75 -11.26 0.68 -4.01
CA ALA A 75 -12.24 0.16 -3.07
C ALA A 75 -11.65 -0.02 -1.67
N ILE A 76 -10.42 -0.56 -1.57
CA ILE A 76 -9.71 -0.67 -0.29
C ILE A 76 -9.43 0.72 0.31
N ALA A 77 -8.96 1.66 -0.49
CA ALA A 77 -8.68 3.01 -0.03
C ALA A 77 -9.94 3.73 0.49
N LYS A 78 -11.07 3.55 -0.17
CA LYS A 78 -12.39 4.03 0.27
C LYS A 78 -12.78 3.40 1.61
N ALA A 79 -12.61 2.09 1.77
CA ALA A 79 -12.90 1.38 3.00
C ALA A 79 -12.00 1.79 4.17
N LEU A 80 -10.81 2.31 3.89
CA LEU A 80 -9.88 2.87 4.87
C LEU A 80 -10.10 4.38 5.13
N ASP A 81 -11.17 4.98 4.60
CA ASP A 81 -11.43 6.43 4.68
C ASP A 81 -10.25 7.29 4.17
N GLY A 82 -9.56 6.82 3.15
CA GLY A 82 -8.36 7.47 2.61
C GLY A 82 -7.12 7.41 3.49
N LYS A 83 -7.16 6.73 4.63
CA LYS A 83 -6.00 6.56 5.52
C LYS A 83 -4.96 5.66 4.86
N GLN A 84 -3.76 6.20 4.65
CA GLN A 84 -2.70 5.51 3.92
C GLN A 84 -1.75 4.69 4.81
N ASN A 85 -1.78 4.91 6.13
CA ASN A 85 -0.82 4.35 7.07
C ASN A 85 -1.51 3.62 8.22
N VAL A 86 -2.40 2.69 7.90
CA VAL A 86 -3.02 1.83 8.92
C VAL A 86 -1.99 0.82 9.41
N ARG A 87 -1.73 0.83 10.72
CA ARG A 87 -0.74 -0.04 11.36
C ARG A 87 -1.36 -1.26 12.06
N VAL A 88 -2.67 -1.34 12.08
CA VAL A 88 -3.42 -2.41 12.75
C VAL A 88 -3.95 -3.37 11.69
N LYS A 89 -3.45 -4.59 11.68
CA LYS A 89 -3.82 -5.64 10.72
C LYS A 89 -5.34 -5.85 10.64
N ALA A 90 -6.01 -5.94 11.79
CA ALA A 90 -7.46 -6.14 11.84
C ALA A 90 -8.25 -5.04 11.10
N LYS A 91 -7.84 -3.78 11.17
CA LYS A 91 -8.46 -2.68 10.43
C LYS A 91 -8.30 -2.84 8.92
N PHE A 92 -7.15 -3.32 8.48
CA PHE A 92 -6.91 -3.59 7.07
C PHE A 92 -7.74 -4.79 6.59
N GLU A 93 -7.85 -5.85 7.37
CA GLU A 93 -8.68 -7.02 7.06
C GLU A 93 -10.16 -6.65 6.98
N ASP A 94 -10.66 -5.78 7.85
CA ASP A 94 -12.04 -5.27 7.78
C ASP A 94 -12.26 -4.40 6.53
N ALA A 95 -11.26 -3.63 6.13
CA ALA A 95 -11.30 -2.88 4.87
C ALA A 95 -11.32 -3.82 3.65
N LEU A 96 -10.60 -4.93 3.68
CA LEU A 96 -10.65 -5.95 2.62
C LEU A 96 -12.06 -6.57 2.51
N LYS A 97 -12.70 -6.90 3.64
CA LYS A 97 -14.08 -7.41 3.67
C LYS A 97 -15.08 -6.39 3.12
N THR A 98 -14.88 -5.12 3.42
CA THR A 98 -15.73 -4.03 2.91
C THR A 98 -15.52 -3.86 1.41
N ALA A 99 -14.27 -3.81 0.95
CA ALA A 99 -13.93 -3.71 -0.47
C ALA A 99 -14.43 -4.91 -1.29
N ALA A 100 -14.47 -6.11 -0.70
CA ALA A 100 -14.97 -7.32 -1.36
C ALA A 100 -16.44 -7.21 -1.81
N LYS A 101 -17.24 -6.34 -1.20
CA LYS A 101 -18.63 -6.09 -1.55
C LYS A 101 -18.80 -5.13 -2.74
N GLU A 102 -17.76 -4.37 -3.08
CA GLU A 102 -17.77 -3.47 -4.24
C GLU A 102 -17.66 -4.28 -5.54
N LYS A 103 -18.17 -3.69 -6.63
CA LYS A 103 -18.19 -4.35 -7.95
C LYS A 103 -17.10 -3.80 -8.85
N ASN A 104 -16.55 -4.65 -9.70
CA ASN A 104 -15.71 -4.26 -10.82
C ASN A 104 -16.55 -3.71 -12.00
N ALA A 105 -15.90 -3.33 -13.08
CA ALA A 105 -16.55 -2.81 -14.29
C ALA A 105 -17.51 -3.82 -14.95
N ASP A 106 -17.28 -5.13 -14.77
CA ASP A 106 -18.10 -6.21 -15.32
C ASP A 106 -19.29 -6.56 -14.42
N GLY A 107 -19.49 -5.85 -13.32
CA GLY A 107 -20.58 -6.05 -12.38
C GLY A 107 -20.40 -7.21 -11.38
N LYS A 108 -19.24 -7.88 -11.39
CA LYS A 108 -18.88 -8.89 -10.40
C LYS A 108 -18.33 -8.23 -9.15
N THR A 109 -18.66 -8.77 -7.97
CA THR A 109 -18.04 -8.30 -6.75
C THR A 109 -16.58 -8.75 -6.68
N PHE A 110 -15.73 -7.97 -6.01
CA PHE A 110 -14.34 -8.41 -5.78
C PHE A 110 -14.31 -9.67 -4.91
N GLY A 111 -15.28 -9.86 -4.03
CA GLY A 111 -15.43 -11.07 -3.23
C GLY A 111 -15.67 -12.30 -4.09
N ASP A 112 -16.59 -12.23 -5.08
CA ASP A 112 -16.86 -13.35 -5.99
C ASP A 112 -15.59 -13.78 -6.76
N LEU A 113 -14.76 -12.82 -7.17
CA LEU A 113 -13.48 -13.11 -7.84
C LEU A 113 -12.50 -13.79 -6.89
N LEU A 114 -12.36 -13.27 -5.68
CA LEU A 114 -11.47 -13.83 -4.67
C LEU A 114 -11.89 -15.25 -4.25
N ASP A 115 -13.19 -15.50 -4.09
CA ASP A 115 -13.76 -16.83 -3.77
C ASP A 115 -13.53 -17.84 -4.91
N ALA A 116 -13.54 -17.36 -6.16
CA ALA A 116 -13.16 -18.15 -7.33
C ALA A 116 -11.63 -18.33 -7.50
N ASN A 117 -10.83 -17.84 -6.58
CA ASN A 117 -9.38 -17.76 -6.68
C ASN A 117 -8.89 -16.97 -7.90
N GLU A 118 -9.62 -15.94 -8.28
CA GLU A 118 -9.24 -15.01 -9.35
C GLU A 118 -8.70 -13.69 -8.77
N LEU A 119 -7.85 -13.01 -9.56
CA LEU A 119 -7.35 -11.69 -9.16
C LEU A 119 -8.45 -10.64 -9.29
N PRO A 120 -8.66 -9.80 -8.26
CA PRO A 120 -9.64 -8.72 -8.32
C PRO A 120 -9.23 -7.57 -9.24
N SER A 121 -8.00 -7.60 -9.75
CA SER A 121 -7.41 -6.58 -10.62
C SER A 121 -7.59 -6.83 -12.13
N LYS A 122 -8.36 -7.85 -12.50
CA LYS A 122 -8.71 -8.12 -13.90
C LYS A 122 -9.91 -7.32 -14.33
#